data_a07bffde28891dcffe1cd2911b5ed913
#
_entry.id   a07bffde28891dcffe1cd2911b5ed913
#
_cell.length_a   1.000
_cell.length_b   1.000
_cell.length_c   1.000
_cell.angle_alpha   90.00
_cell.angle_beta   90.00
_cell.angle_gamma   90.00
#
_symmetry.space_group_name_H-M   'P 1'
#
loop_
_entity.id
_entity.type
_entity.pdbx_description
1 polymer ?
#
loop_
_entity_poly.entity_id
_entity_poly.type
_entity_poly.pdbx_seq_one_letter_code
_entity_poly.pdbx_strand_id
1 'polypeptide(L)'
;MTAYAAFCAYAVVAAVFSGGEDKVWAIWAACGYAVALFMLWRWRGMRVRTAAVLVSVALAVLAPLLWLSVAYPLEAGMAVIDRSAVLLVHHGSPYLPAAQVTSWLSYNPYLPVMTLFGLPSAAGLGGLAGNSGVWIALGTVVLLAAAFWIAVPHRTCPPCRRDALLATAVAVASPVIGLNLAVITTDPPVLALIVLALALAARPAGTWRAGGTSRIGGAVGAGVALGVACDLKSTAWLAVPVLAAMFAARDGARAACRFVVASVATVLVLVAILAPATLTSLRGADALVQNSVLFPLGLTRYKTPAESLLPGHLLTALGPAGHVVSVGLLFAAGLGIAVSLVIRPPRDVPAAAWRLAIGLALMFLLGPNVRFGYFIYPLGLIGWLALNSMTREPPTAAAGARAPAGLAEDLVDDR
;
A
#
# COMPACT_ATOMS: atom_id res chain seq x y z
N MET A 1 -7.80 -9.08 -21.27
CA MET A 1 -9.13 -9.72 -21.16
C MET A 1 -9.20 -10.63 -19.92
N THR A 2 -8.28 -11.55 -19.71
CA THR A 2 -8.29 -12.49 -18.54
C THR A 2 -8.39 -11.77 -17.19
N ALA A 3 -7.63 -10.69 -16.97
CA ALA A 3 -7.71 -9.92 -15.73
C ALA A 3 -9.11 -9.32 -15.49
N TYR A 4 -9.73 -8.72 -16.50
CA TYR A 4 -11.08 -8.17 -16.38
C TYR A 4 -12.16 -9.25 -16.18
N ALA A 5 -11.98 -10.43 -16.77
CA ALA A 5 -12.85 -11.57 -16.50
C ALA A 5 -12.75 -12.01 -15.03
N ALA A 6 -11.54 -12.08 -14.49
CA ALA A 6 -11.31 -12.39 -13.08
C ALA A 6 -11.87 -11.28 -12.14
N PHE A 7 -11.70 -10.01 -12.49
CA PHE A 7 -12.27 -8.88 -11.73
C PHE A 7 -13.80 -8.91 -11.73
N CYS A 8 -14.41 -9.20 -12.89
CA CYS A 8 -15.86 -9.33 -13.01
C CYS A 8 -16.38 -10.51 -12.18
N ALA A 9 -15.74 -11.68 -12.29
CA ALA A 9 -16.09 -12.85 -11.51
C ALA A 9 -16.00 -12.58 -9.99
N TYR A 10 -14.91 -11.95 -9.53
CA TYR A 10 -14.77 -11.56 -8.14
C TYR A 10 -15.89 -10.62 -7.68
N ALA A 11 -16.21 -9.59 -8.48
CA ALA A 11 -17.25 -8.62 -8.14
C ALA A 11 -18.64 -9.28 -8.10
N VAL A 12 -18.94 -10.21 -9.02
CA VAL A 12 -20.21 -10.98 -9.00
C VAL A 12 -20.29 -11.85 -7.76
N VAL A 13 -19.24 -12.57 -7.41
CA VAL A 13 -19.19 -13.38 -6.17
C VAL A 13 -19.38 -12.48 -4.94
N ALA A 14 -18.69 -11.37 -4.87
CA ALA A 14 -18.86 -10.41 -3.78
C ALA A 14 -20.30 -9.86 -3.71
N ALA A 15 -20.93 -9.55 -4.85
CA ALA A 15 -22.32 -9.07 -4.87
C ALA A 15 -23.33 -10.11 -4.32
N VAL A 16 -23.02 -11.40 -4.46
CA VAL A 16 -23.89 -12.50 -3.97
C VAL A 16 -23.66 -12.75 -2.47
N PHE A 17 -22.39 -12.77 -2.02
CA PHE A 17 -22.04 -13.26 -0.68
C PHE A 17 -21.75 -12.15 0.34
N SER A 18 -21.53 -10.92 -0.09
CA SER A 18 -21.30 -9.78 0.82
C SER A 18 -22.62 -9.07 1.20
N GLY A 19 -22.55 -8.28 2.27
CA GLY A 19 -23.63 -7.40 2.73
C GLY A 19 -23.18 -5.93 2.78
N GLY A 20 -24.09 -5.04 3.14
CA GLY A 20 -23.77 -3.63 3.40
C GLY A 20 -23.05 -2.92 2.24
N GLU A 21 -22.04 -2.17 2.59
CA GLU A 21 -21.24 -1.33 1.68
C GLU A 21 -20.48 -2.16 0.64
N ASP A 22 -19.95 -3.32 1.05
CA ASP A 22 -19.23 -4.24 0.15
C ASP A 22 -20.12 -4.71 -1.00
N LYS A 23 -21.40 -5.02 -0.70
CA LYS A 23 -22.38 -5.42 -1.71
C LYS A 23 -22.69 -4.29 -2.69
N VAL A 24 -22.83 -3.06 -2.19
CA VAL A 24 -23.06 -1.89 -3.03
C VAL A 24 -21.88 -1.70 -3.99
N TRP A 25 -20.66 -1.72 -3.46
CA TRP A 25 -19.46 -1.66 -4.29
C TRP A 25 -19.44 -2.78 -5.35
N ALA A 26 -19.72 -4.00 -4.94
CA ALA A 26 -19.65 -5.18 -5.81
C ALA A 26 -20.60 -5.09 -7.02
N ILE A 27 -21.81 -4.54 -6.83
CA ILE A 27 -22.77 -4.32 -7.91
C ILE A 27 -22.22 -3.30 -8.92
N TRP A 28 -21.74 -2.15 -8.44
CA TRP A 28 -21.13 -1.12 -9.30
C TRP A 28 -19.92 -1.65 -10.06
N ALA A 29 -19.03 -2.35 -9.35
CA ALA A 29 -17.81 -2.93 -9.92
C ALA A 29 -18.11 -4.01 -10.95
N ALA A 30 -19.07 -4.91 -10.69
CA ALA A 30 -19.50 -5.94 -11.64
C ALA A 30 -19.98 -5.31 -12.95
N CYS A 31 -20.82 -4.28 -12.89
CA CYS A 31 -21.25 -3.53 -14.06
C CYS A 31 -20.08 -2.91 -14.82
N GLY A 32 -19.16 -2.24 -14.09
CA GLY A 32 -18.00 -1.59 -14.68
C GLY A 32 -17.06 -2.56 -15.39
N TYR A 33 -16.75 -3.69 -14.74
CA TYR A 33 -15.88 -4.72 -15.32
C TYR A 33 -16.56 -5.47 -16.47
N ALA A 34 -17.87 -5.71 -16.41
CA ALA A 34 -18.61 -6.32 -17.52
C ALA A 34 -18.60 -5.43 -18.76
N VAL A 35 -18.86 -4.12 -18.60
CA VAL A 35 -18.77 -3.15 -19.69
C VAL A 35 -17.35 -3.10 -20.26
N ALA A 36 -16.33 -3.00 -19.41
CA ALA A 36 -14.93 -2.99 -19.84
C ALA A 36 -14.56 -4.28 -20.60
N LEU A 37 -14.98 -5.44 -20.10
CA LEU A 37 -14.76 -6.73 -20.74
C LEU A 37 -15.43 -6.80 -22.12
N PHE A 38 -16.70 -6.35 -22.22
CA PHE A 38 -17.43 -6.27 -23.48
C PHE A 38 -16.74 -5.35 -24.48
N MET A 39 -16.27 -4.17 -24.05
CA MET A 39 -15.52 -3.25 -24.91
C MET A 39 -14.26 -3.90 -25.46
N LEU A 40 -13.48 -4.59 -24.61
CA LEU A 40 -12.23 -5.27 -24.98
C LEU A 40 -12.46 -6.50 -25.86
N TRP A 41 -13.62 -7.14 -25.75
CA TRP A 41 -14.03 -8.26 -26.60
C TRP A 41 -14.47 -7.76 -27.99
N ARG A 42 -15.31 -6.70 -28.05
CA ARG A 42 -15.94 -6.22 -29.29
C ARG A 42 -15.02 -5.38 -30.16
N TRP A 43 -14.13 -4.59 -29.53
CA TRP A 43 -13.25 -3.65 -30.22
C TRP A 43 -11.80 -3.85 -29.83
N ARG A 44 -10.90 -3.43 -30.72
CA ARG A 44 -9.45 -3.54 -30.50
C ARG A 44 -8.78 -2.19 -30.62
N GLY A 45 -7.60 -2.03 -30.01
CA GLY A 45 -6.78 -0.83 -30.08
C GLY A 45 -6.57 -0.13 -28.75
N MET A 46 -5.60 0.78 -28.72
CA MET A 46 -5.15 1.44 -27.49
C MET A 46 -6.24 2.38 -26.92
N ARG A 47 -7.01 3.06 -27.77
CA ARG A 47 -8.11 3.93 -27.30
C ARG A 47 -9.18 3.14 -26.54
N VAL A 48 -9.53 1.96 -27.03
CA VAL A 48 -10.50 1.08 -26.38
C VAL A 48 -9.96 0.57 -25.04
N ARG A 49 -8.69 0.18 -24.97
CA ARG A 49 -8.05 -0.23 -23.71
C ARG A 49 -8.10 0.89 -22.67
N THR A 50 -7.74 2.11 -23.09
CA THR A 50 -7.82 3.29 -22.21
C THR A 50 -9.25 3.56 -21.75
N ALA A 51 -10.24 3.52 -22.65
CA ALA A 51 -11.64 3.72 -22.31
C ALA A 51 -12.17 2.64 -21.36
N ALA A 52 -11.82 1.37 -21.56
CA ALA A 52 -12.19 0.27 -20.66
C ALA A 52 -11.62 0.48 -19.24
N VAL A 53 -10.36 0.94 -19.12
CA VAL A 53 -9.77 1.28 -17.83
C VAL A 53 -10.50 2.44 -17.18
N LEU A 54 -10.79 3.51 -17.91
CA LEU A 54 -11.50 4.68 -17.37
C LEU A 54 -12.92 4.33 -16.92
N VAL A 55 -13.65 3.50 -17.67
CA VAL A 55 -14.97 2.98 -17.27
C VAL A 55 -14.86 2.18 -15.98
N SER A 56 -13.82 1.35 -15.85
CA SER A 56 -13.60 0.58 -14.63
C SER A 56 -13.28 1.49 -13.43
N VAL A 57 -12.45 2.51 -13.59
CA VAL A 57 -12.19 3.51 -12.53
C VAL A 57 -13.49 4.23 -12.16
N ALA A 58 -14.27 4.66 -13.17
CA ALA A 58 -15.51 5.38 -12.93
C ALA A 58 -16.53 4.54 -12.16
N LEU A 59 -16.73 3.27 -12.54
CA LEU A 59 -17.80 2.43 -11.98
C LEU A 59 -17.33 1.56 -10.81
N ALA A 60 -16.06 1.14 -10.75
CA ALA A 60 -15.58 0.33 -9.63
C ALA A 60 -14.94 1.16 -8.51
N VAL A 61 -14.69 2.46 -8.71
CA VAL A 61 -14.08 3.31 -7.67
C VAL A 61 -14.87 4.59 -7.47
N LEU A 62 -14.99 5.46 -8.48
CA LEU A 62 -15.53 6.81 -8.28
C LEU A 62 -17.03 6.80 -7.92
N ALA A 63 -17.84 6.06 -8.68
CA ALA A 63 -19.28 6.03 -8.45
C ALA A 63 -19.63 5.43 -7.07
N PRO A 64 -19.11 4.24 -6.66
CA PRO A 64 -19.39 3.71 -5.34
C PRO A 64 -18.76 4.55 -4.22
N LEU A 65 -17.56 5.11 -4.39
CA LEU A 65 -16.96 6.02 -3.40
C LEU A 65 -17.87 7.24 -3.12
N LEU A 66 -18.32 7.92 -4.18
CA LEU A 66 -19.19 9.08 -4.04
C LEU A 66 -20.56 8.71 -3.47
N TRP A 67 -21.12 7.60 -3.94
CA TRP A 67 -22.41 7.11 -3.43
C TRP A 67 -22.35 6.76 -1.96
N LEU A 68 -21.35 5.95 -1.54
CA LEU A 68 -21.20 5.50 -0.16
C LEU A 68 -20.85 6.68 0.76
N SER A 69 -20.05 7.65 0.30
CA SER A 69 -19.71 8.85 1.07
C SER A 69 -20.92 9.72 1.41
N VAL A 70 -22.02 9.62 0.65
CA VAL A 70 -23.25 10.42 0.87
C VAL A 70 -24.37 9.59 1.51
N ALA A 71 -24.51 8.33 1.10
CA ALA A 71 -25.65 7.49 1.44
C ALA A 71 -25.47 6.67 2.74
N TYR A 72 -24.21 6.51 3.21
CA TYR A 72 -23.88 5.70 4.38
C TYR A 72 -23.18 6.54 5.46
N PRO A 73 -23.34 6.17 6.75
CA PRO A 73 -22.56 6.77 7.82
C PRO A 73 -21.08 6.47 7.61
N LEU A 74 -20.21 7.32 8.17
CA LEU A 74 -18.77 7.08 8.13
C LEU A 74 -18.42 5.72 8.74
N GLU A 75 -17.55 4.98 8.03
CA GLU A 75 -16.97 3.74 8.57
C GLU A 75 -16.26 4.05 9.89
N ALA A 76 -16.26 3.09 10.81
CA ALA A 76 -15.74 3.26 12.17
C ALA A 76 -14.31 3.82 12.21
N GLY A 77 -13.45 3.41 11.27
CA GLY A 77 -12.08 3.93 11.14
C GLY A 77 -12.04 5.41 10.78
N MET A 78 -12.96 5.87 9.92
CA MET A 78 -13.06 7.28 9.54
C MET A 78 -13.57 8.15 10.69
N ALA A 79 -14.57 7.68 11.43
CA ALA A 79 -15.05 8.36 12.63
C ALA A 79 -13.95 8.52 13.69
N VAL A 80 -13.06 7.54 13.81
CA VAL A 80 -11.87 7.63 14.68
C VAL A 80 -10.88 8.68 14.15
N ILE A 81 -10.63 8.74 12.85
CA ILE A 81 -9.71 9.72 12.24
C ILE A 81 -10.24 11.14 12.41
N ASP A 82 -11.52 11.38 12.11
CA ASP A 82 -12.15 12.70 12.25
C ASP A 82 -12.12 13.19 13.69
N ARG A 83 -12.50 12.34 14.65
CA ARG A 83 -12.38 12.66 16.07
C ARG A 83 -10.94 12.96 16.47
N SER A 84 -9.98 12.17 16.00
CA SER A 84 -8.57 12.35 16.33
C SER A 84 -8.00 13.65 15.76
N ALA A 85 -8.52 14.11 14.61
CA ALA A 85 -8.17 15.41 14.05
C ALA A 85 -8.70 16.56 14.91
N VAL A 86 -9.94 16.46 15.42
CA VAL A 86 -10.50 17.43 16.37
C VAL A 86 -9.67 17.45 17.65
N LEU A 87 -9.30 16.29 18.19
CA LEU A 87 -8.44 16.20 19.39
C LEU A 87 -7.06 16.82 19.13
N LEU A 88 -6.46 16.58 17.99
CA LEU A 88 -5.17 17.15 17.61
C LEU A 88 -5.23 18.69 17.57
N VAL A 89 -6.26 19.26 16.93
CA VAL A 89 -6.42 20.71 16.80
C VAL A 89 -6.68 21.38 18.16
N HIS A 90 -7.49 20.77 19.02
CA HIS A 90 -7.89 21.39 20.29
C HIS A 90 -6.98 21.05 21.47
N HIS A 91 -6.32 19.89 21.45
CA HIS A 91 -5.56 19.38 22.59
C HIS A 91 -4.08 19.08 22.26
N GLY A 92 -3.65 19.25 21.01
CA GLY A 92 -2.27 18.96 20.57
C GLY A 92 -1.90 17.46 20.61
N SER A 93 -2.88 16.58 20.72
CA SER A 93 -2.69 15.12 20.70
C SER A 93 -3.88 14.42 20.06
N PRO A 94 -3.67 13.46 19.14
CA PRO A 94 -4.75 12.70 18.50
C PRO A 94 -5.31 11.58 19.39
N TYR A 95 -4.83 11.40 20.61
CA TYR A 95 -5.15 10.29 21.49
C TYR A 95 -5.94 10.72 22.72
N LEU A 96 -6.96 9.92 23.06
CA LEU A 96 -7.64 10.04 24.35
C LEU A 96 -6.81 9.36 25.44
N PRO A 97 -6.69 9.99 26.63
CA PRO A 97 -6.16 9.32 27.80
C PRO A 97 -6.99 8.09 28.18
N ALA A 98 -6.35 7.05 28.75
CA ALA A 98 -7.00 5.78 29.13
C ALA A 98 -8.26 5.98 30.01
N ALA A 99 -8.26 7.00 30.88
CA ALA A 99 -9.38 7.32 31.76
C ALA A 99 -10.62 7.83 31.01
N GLN A 100 -10.48 8.34 29.79
CA GLN A 100 -11.58 8.86 28.97
C GLN A 100 -12.10 7.85 27.93
N VAL A 101 -11.50 6.66 27.88
CA VAL A 101 -11.90 5.60 26.97
C VAL A 101 -13.14 4.89 27.50
N THR A 102 -14.26 4.99 26.76
CA THR A 102 -15.56 4.42 27.13
C THR A 102 -15.98 3.22 26.26
N SER A 103 -15.37 3.05 25.09
CA SER A 103 -15.67 1.96 24.16
C SER A 103 -14.45 1.63 23.29
N TRP A 104 -14.52 0.58 22.49
CA TRP A 104 -13.47 0.25 21.52
C TRP A 104 -13.30 1.34 20.44
N LEU A 105 -14.36 2.06 20.09
CA LEU A 105 -14.32 3.22 19.20
C LEU A 105 -13.56 4.42 19.78
N SER A 106 -13.37 4.48 21.09
CA SER A 106 -12.61 5.55 21.73
C SER A 106 -11.11 5.44 21.48
N TYR A 107 -10.59 4.25 21.17
CA TYR A 107 -9.19 4.07 20.80
C TYR A 107 -8.89 4.57 19.40
N ASN A 108 -7.69 5.12 19.22
CA ASN A 108 -7.10 5.44 17.93
C ASN A 108 -5.93 4.50 17.63
N PRO A 109 -6.12 3.41 16.85
CA PRO A 109 -5.05 2.46 16.55
C PRO A 109 -4.01 2.99 15.56
N TYR A 110 -4.24 4.17 15.02
CA TYR A 110 -3.36 4.77 14.01
C TYR A 110 -2.29 5.64 14.64
N LEU A 111 -1.20 5.86 13.90
CA LEU A 111 -0.17 6.80 14.29
C LEU A 111 -0.51 8.23 13.80
N PRO A 112 0.18 9.28 14.27
CA PRO A 112 -0.27 10.66 14.15
C PRO A 112 -0.56 11.15 12.73
N VAL A 113 0.20 10.72 11.71
CA VAL A 113 0.00 11.17 10.32
C VAL A 113 -1.36 10.78 9.76
N MET A 114 -1.94 9.66 10.18
CA MET A 114 -3.29 9.26 9.74
C MET A 114 -4.34 10.33 10.08
N THR A 115 -4.15 11.04 11.17
CA THR A 115 -5.06 12.09 11.65
C THR A 115 -5.15 13.28 10.68
N LEU A 116 -4.14 13.49 9.84
CA LEU A 116 -4.14 14.59 8.85
C LEU A 116 -5.28 14.47 7.83
N PHE A 117 -5.74 13.25 7.53
CA PHE A 117 -6.88 13.04 6.63
C PHE A 117 -8.20 13.54 7.22
N GLY A 118 -8.33 13.67 8.55
CA GLY A 118 -9.48 14.22 9.22
C GLY A 118 -9.44 15.76 9.42
N LEU A 119 -8.31 16.42 9.10
CA LEU A 119 -8.20 17.88 9.29
C LEU A 119 -9.26 18.70 8.53
N PRO A 120 -9.66 18.34 7.29
CA PRO A 120 -10.71 19.06 6.60
C PRO A 120 -12.06 19.04 7.36
N SER A 121 -12.41 17.90 7.95
CA SER A 121 -13.58 17.77 8.84
C SER A 121 -13.42 18.63 10.11
N ALA A 122 -12.26 18.56 10.77
CA ALA A 122 -11.95 19.34 11.96
C ALA A 122 -11.93 20.87 11.68
N ALA A 123 -11.63 21.29 10.45
CA ALA A 123 -11.71 22.67 9.99
C ALA A 123 -13.15 23.12 9.64
N GLY A 124 -14.16 22.27 9.86
CA GLY A 124 -15.57 22.60 9.61
C GLY A 124 -16.04 22.44 8.18
N LEU A 125 -15.24 21.81 7.28
CA LEU A 125 -15.70 21.50 5.94
C LEU A 125 -16.77 20.41 6.00
N GLY A 126 -17.87 20.60 5.27
CA GLY A 126 -18.97 19.63 5.17
C GLY A 126 -18.96 18.84 3.86
N GLY A 127 -19.84 17.84 3.77
CA GLY A 127 -20.04 17.02 2.58
C GLY A 127 -18.76 16.27 2.16
N LEU A 128 -18.54 16.12 0.84
CA LEU A 128 -17.37 15.42 0.31
C LEU A 128 -16.03 16.08 0.68
N ALA A 129 -15.99 17.40 0.82
CA ALA A 129 -14.78 18.13 1.18
C ALA A 129 -14.33 17.86 2.63
N GLY A 130 -15.26 17.59 3.54
CA GLY A 130 -14.97 17.21 4.92
C GLY A 130 -14.79 15.70 5.12
N ASN A 131 -15.07 14.87 4.12
CA ASN A 131 -15.00 13.41 4.26
C ASN A 131 -13.53 12.92 4.21
N SER A 132 -13.00 12.42 5.32
CA SER A 132 -11.63 11.91 5.44
C SER A 132 -11.33 10.77 4.46
N GLY A 133 -12.32 9.96 4.13
CA GLY A 133 -12.16 8.86 3.16
C GLY A 133 -11.90 9.34 1.73
N VAL A 134 -12.49 10.46 1.33
CA VAL A 134 -12.21 11.09 0.02
C VAL A 134 -10.74 11.53 -0.05
N TRP A 135 -10.21 12.10 1.02
CA TRP A 135 -8.80 12.52 1.10
C TRP A 135 -7.85 11.33 1.14
N ILE A 136 -8.22 10.24 1.82
CA ILE A 136 -7.47 8.97 1.80
C ILE A 136 -7.44 8.40 0.37
N ALA A 137 -8.56 8.38 -0.33
CA ALA A 137 -8.63 7.90 -1.70
C ALA A 137 -7.77 8.76 -2.64
N LEU A 138 -7.89 10.08 -2.56
CA LEU A 138 -7.09 11.02 -3.36
C LEU A 138 -5.60 10.86 -3.08
N GLY A 139 -5.19 10.85 -1.82
CA GLY A 139 -3.80 10.65 -1.41
C GLY A 139 -3.23 9.32 -1.91
N THR A 140 -4.02 8.24 -1.83
CA THR A 140 -3.63 6.93 -2.35
C THR A 140 -3.38 6.96 -3.86
N VAL A 141 -4.30 7.55 -4.63
CA VAL A 141 -4.15 7.65 -6.10
C VAL A 141 -2.91 8.46 -6.47
N VAL A 142 -2.68 9.60 -5.81
CA VAL A 142 -1.49 10.44 -6.03
C VAL A 142 -0.20 9.69 -5.71
N LEU A 143 -0.15 8.98 -4.58
CA LEU A 143 1.03 8.21 -4.17
C LEU A 143 1.31 7.04 -5.10
N LEU A 144 0.28 6.31 -5.55
CA LEU A 144 0.43 5.24 -6.55
C LEU A 144 0.90 5.78 -7.89
N ALA A 145 0.32 6.91 -8.35
CA ALA A 145 0.75 7.57 -9.58
C ALA A 145 2.23 7.99 -9.49
N ALA A 146 2.65 8.57 -8.36
CA ALA A 146 4.05 8.90 -8.11
C ALA A 146 4.95 7.65 -8.12
N ALA A 147 4.51 6.55 -7.52
CA ALA A 147 5.27 5.30 -7.48
C ALA A 147 5.46 4.70 -8.88
N PHE A 148 4.40 4.60 -9.70
CA PHE A 148 4.50 4.11 -11.08
C PHE A 148 5.33 5.05 -11.96
N TRP A 149 5.16 6.37 -11.79
CA TRP A 149 5.96 7.37 -12.51
C TRP A 149 7.46 7.26 -12.19
N ILE A 150 7.79 7.05 -10.92
CA ILE A 150 9.17 6.88 -10.46
C ILE A 150 9.78 5.57 -10.97
N ALA A 151 8.98 4.51 -11.10
CA ALA A 151 9.43 3.20 -11.57
C ALA A 151 9.78 3.16 -13.07
N VAL A 152 9.29 4.14 -13.87
CA VAL A 152 9.61 4.27 -15.31
C VAL A 152 11.03 4.81 -15.50
N PRO A 153 11.86 4.19 -16.35
CA PRO A 153 13.22 4.66 -16.64
C PRO A 153 13.24 6.08 -17.26
N HIS A 154 14.16 6.95 -16.82
CA HIS A 154 14.21 8.37 -17.22
C HIS A 154 14.53 8.68 -18.69
N ARG A 155 14.97 7.69 -19.48
CA ARG A 155 15.29 7.86 -20.90
C ARG A 155 14.09 7.70 -21.83
N THR A 156 12.89 7.83 -21.31
CA THR A 156 11.71 7.38 -21.97
C THR A 156 10.96 8.48 -22.69
N CYS A 157 10.59 8.13 -23.89
CA CYS A 157 9.66 8.83 -24.76
C CYS A 157 8.25 8.99 -24.13
N PRO A 158 7.41 9.89 -24.65
CA PRO A 158 6.03 10.14 -24.20
C PRO A 158 5.16 8.89 -23.95
N PRO A 159 5.26 7.77 -24.71
CA PRO A 159 4.47 6.56 -24.43
C PRO A 159 4.67 5.97 -23.02
N CYS A 160 5.89 5.98 -22.48
CA CYS A 160 6.12 5.35 -21.15
C CYS A 160 5.44 6.10 -19.99
N ARG A 161 5.26 7.41 -20.12
CA ARG A 161 4.50 8.20 -19.14
C ARG A 161 3.01 7.84 -19.17
N ARG A 162 2.47 7.63 -20.36
CA ARG A 162 1.10 7.16 -20.54
C ARG A 162 0.91 5.77 -19.92
N ASP A 163 1.87 4.89 -20.09
CA ASP A 163 1.83 3.53 -19.55
C ASP A 163 1.87 3.54 -18.02
N ALA A 164 2.63 4.44 -17.39
CA ALA A 164 2.62 4.63 -15.93
C ALA A 164 1.24 5.09 -15.42
N LEU A 165 0.59 6.04 -16.10
CA LEU A 165 -0.77 6.48 -15.74
C LEU A 165 -1.80 5.38 -15.96
N LEU A 166 -1.69 4.61 -17.05
CA LEU A 166 -2.56 3.46 -17.29
C LEU A 166 -2.35 2.36 -16.25
N ALA A 167 -1.10 2.08 -15.88
CA ALA A 167 -0.79 1.11 -14.81
C ALA A 167 -1.38 1.56 -13.47
N THR A 168 -1.28 2.86 -13.15
CA THR A 168 -1.94 3.45 -11.97
C THR A 168 -3.45 3.25 -12.03
N ALA A 169 -4.09 3.59 -13.13
CA ALA A 169 -5.53 3.46 -13.29
C ALA A 169 -5.99 1.99 -13.20
N VAL A 170 -5.23 1.05 -13.78
CA VAL A 170 -5.50 -0.39 -13.66
C VAL A 170 -5.33 -0.87 -12.21
N ALA A 171 -4.28 -0.42 -11.51
CA ALA A 171 -4.08 -0.75 -10.10
C ALA A 171 -5.24 -0.24 -9.24
N VAL A 172 -5.62 1.02 -9.41
CA VAL A 172 -6.74 1.67 -8.70
C VAL A 172 -8.07 0.99 -9.00
N ALA A 173 -8.31 0.64 -10.27
CA ALA A 173 -9.53 -0.06 -10.70
C ALA A 173 -9.54 -1.55 -10.31
N SER A 174 -8.43 -2.14 -9.85
CA SER A 174 -8.43 -3.54 -9.43
C SER A 174 -9.32 -3.76 -8.21
N PRO A 175 -9.98 -4.94 -8.08
CA PRO A 175 -10.79 -5.24 -6.89
C PRO A 175 -10.03 -5.09 -5.58
N VAL A 176 -8.73 -5.37 -5.57
CA VAL A 176 -7.87 -5.31 -4.40
C VAL A 176 -7.76 -3.88 -3.84
N ILE A 177 -7.62 -2.89 -4.71
CA ILE A 177 -7.48 -1.49 -4.32
C ILE A 177 -8.84 -0.79 -4.42
N GLY A 178 -9.60 -1.02 -5.48
CA GLY A 178 -10.87 -0.34 -5.75
C GLY A 178 -11.93 -0.56 -4.68
N LEU A 179 -12.07 -1.79 -4.17
CA LEU A 179 -12.95 -2.08 -3.04
C LEU A 179 -12.56 -1.23 -1.82
N ASN A 180 -11.29 -1.30 -1.43
CA ASN A 180 -10.79 -0.61 -0.24
C ASN A 180 -10.88 0.93 -0.34
N LEU A 181 -10.79 1.48 -1.55
CA LEU A 181 -11.01 2.91 -1.79
C LEU A 181 -12.50 3.28 -1.71
N ALA A 182 -13.36 2.46 -2.28
CA ALA A 182 -14.79 2.74 -2.37
C ALA A 182 -15.51 2.61 -1.02
N VAL A 183 -15.21 1.55 -0.25
CA VAL A 183 -15.75 1.37 1.11
C VAL A 183 -14.97 2.13 2.19
N ILE A 184 -13.99 2.89 1.76
CA ILE A 184 -13.22 3.84 2.58
C ILE A 184 -12.51 3.14 3.75
N THR A 185 -11.43 2.40 3.45
CA THR A 185 -10.56 1.82 4.47
C THR A 185 -9.28 2.64 4.66
N THR A 186 -8.56 2.42 5.76
CA THR A 186 -7.34 3.16 6.13
C THR A 186 -6.06 2.59 5.54
N ASP A 187 -6.12 1.43 4.87
CA ASP A 187 -4.96 0.68 4.39
C ASP A 187 -4.37 1.14 3.05
N PRO A 188 -5.17 1.67 2.10
CA PRO A 188 -4.68 2.05 0.78
C PRO A 188 -3.50 3.04 0.77
N PRO A 189 -3.49 4.14 1.55
CA PRO A 189 -2.36 5.08 1.53
C PRO A 189 -1.09 4.47 2.13
N VAL A 190 -1.22 3.55 3.08
CA VAL A 190 -0.07 2.83 3.66
C VAL A 190 0.57 1.92 2.61
N LEU A 191 -0.24 1.12 1.89
CA LEU A 191 0.25 0.33 0.76
C LEU A 191 0.92 1.21 -0.30
N ALA A 192 0.28 2.33 -0.67
CA ALA A 192 0.81 3.23 -1.70
C ALA A 192 2.18 3.81 -1.32
N LEU A 193 2.39 4.15 -0.04
CA LEU A 193 3.69 4.60 0.48
C LEU A 193 4.74 3.49 0.52
N ILE A 194 4.36 2.26 0.86
CA ILE A 194 5.26 1.09 0.79
C ILE A 194 5.69 0.87 -0.68
N VAL A 195 4.75 0.93 -1.62
CA VAL A 195 5.03 0.82 -3.06
C VAL A 195 5.91 1.97 -3.54
N LEU A 196 5.67 3.19 -3.06
CA LEU A 196 6.52 4.36 -3.36
C LEU A 196 7.95 4.16 -2.82
N ALA A 197 8.11 3.66 -1.61
CA ALA A 197 9.42 3.34 -1.04
C ALA A 197 10.17 2.29 -1.88
N LEU A 198 9.48 1.24 -2.34
CA LEU A 198 10.03 0.23 -3.24
C LEU A 198 10.41 0.82 -4.61
N ALA A 199 9.58 1.71 -5.18
CA ALA A 199 9.87 2.40 -6.43
C ALA A 199 11.09 3.32 -6.32
N LEU A 200 11.23 4.05 -5.21
CA LEU A 200 12.41 4.88 -4.92
C LEU A 200 13.67 4.02 -4.74
N ALA A 201 13.53 2.88 -4.06
CA ALA A 201 14.62 1.92 -3.89
C ALA A 201 15.06 1.26 -5.21
N ALA A 202 14.16 1.13 -6.20
CA ALA A 202 14.45 0.53 -7.50
C ALA A 202 15.29 1.42 -8.43
N ARG A 203 15.42 2.72 -8.14
CA ARG A 203 16.15 3.65 -9.02
C ARG A 203 17.62 3.30 -9.13
N PRO A 204 18.17 3.23 -10.37
CA PRO A 204 19.60 3.01 -10.57
C PRO A 204 20.41 4.19 -10.01
N ALA A 205 21.58 3.88 -9.48
CA ALA A 205 22.56 4.89 -9.14
C ALA A 205 22.96 5.68 -10.40
N GLY A 206 22.78 7.00 -10.42
CA GLY A 206 23.20 7.84 -11.55
C GLY A 206 22.12 8.69 -12.22
N THR A 207 20.86 8.59 -11.84
CA THR A 207 19.74 9.32 -12.50
C THR A 207 19.51 10.75 -12.02
N TRP A 208 20.18 11.19 -10.96
CA TRP A 208 20.18 12.61 -10.53
C TRP A 208 21.43 13.30 -11.07
N ARG A 209 21.25 14.38 -11.82
CA ARG A 209 22.32 15.18 -12.39
C ARG A 209 23.32 15.64 -11.34
N ALA A 210 24.61 15.51 -11.67
CA ALA A 210 25.81 16.00 -10.99
C ALA A 210 26.25 15.29 -9.68
N GLY A 211 27.27 14.46 -9.81
CA GLY A 211 28.23 14.12 -8.74
C GLY A 211 27.76 13.08 -7.72
N GLY A 212 28.18 11.83 -7.86
CA GLY A 212 28.37 10.80 -6.79
C GLY A 212 27.26 10.48 -5.78
N THR A 213 26.22 11.30 -5.68
CA THR A 213 25.20 11.31 -4.60
C THR A 213 23.94 10.48 -4.88
N SER A 214 23.83 9.83 -6.04
CA SER A 214 22.56 9.23 -6.49
C SER A 214 22.14 7.96 -5.75
N ARG A 215 23.08 7.14 -5.27
CA ARG A 215 22.78 5.98 -4.41
C ARG A 215 22.29 6.39 -3.03
N ILE A 216 22.76 7.54 -2.54
CA ILE A 216 22.34 8.11 -1.26
C ILE A 216 20.87 8.53 -1.33
N GLY A 217 20.47 9.20 -2.41
CA GLY A 217 19.09 9.69 -2.59
C GLY A 217 18.05 8.60 -2.62
N GLY A 218 18.33 7.43 -3.22
CA GLY A 218 17.40 6.29 -3.27
C GLY A 218 17.11 5.69 -1.89
N ALA A 219 18.14 5.46 -1.08
CA ALA A 219 17.97 4.89 0.26
C ALA A 219 17.28 5.88 1.22
N VAL A 220 17.67 7.16 1.20
CA VAL A 220 17.05 8.20 2.04
C VAL A 220 15.60 8.43 1.61
N GLY A 221 15.31 8.59 0.31
CA GLY A 221 13.96 8.79 -0.18
C GLY A 221 13.03 7.61 0.13
N ALA A 222 13.52 6.36 -0.02
CA ALA A 222 12.78 5.18 0.38
C ALA A 222 12.53 5.15 1.90
N GLY A 223 13.53 5.57 2.69
CA GLY A 223 13.42 5.68 4.14
C GLY A 223 12.37 6.70 4.57
N VAL A 224 12.37 7.89 3.96
CA VAL A 224 11.37 8.93 4.23
C VAL A 224 9.96 8.43 3.87
N ALA A 225 9.77 7.87 2.67
CA ALA A 225 8.46 7.37 2.25
C ALA A 225 7.95 6.25 3.18
N LEU A 226 8.84 5.33 3.58
CA LEU A 226 8.47 4.27 4.52
C LEU A 226 8.26 4.81 5.94
N GLY A 227 9.01 5.80 6.39
CA GLY A 227 8.80 6.47 7.68
C GLY A 227 7.42 7.10 7.77
N VAL A 228 6.95 7.78 6.70
CA VAL A 228 5.57 8.29 6.63
C VAL A 228 4.56 7.14 6.70
N ALA A 229 4.79 6.01 5.97
CA ALA A 229 3.92 4.84 6.05
C ALA A 229 3.87 4.26 7.47
N CYS A 230 5.02 4.17 8.14
CA CYS A 230 5.14 3.72 9.52
C CYS A 230 4.37 4.62 10.50
N ASP A 231 4.31 5.93 10.23
CA ASP A 231 3.58 6.89 11.04
C ASP A 231 2.09 7.03 10.63
N LEU A 232 1.65 6.33 9.60
CA LEU A 232 0.22 6.10 9.32
C LEU A 232 -0.30 4.89 10.11
N LYS A 233 0.40 3.75 10.02
CA LYS A 233 -0.08 2.48 10.59
C LYS A 233 1.06 1.53 10.90
N SER A 234 0.97 0.85 12.05
CA SER A 234 2.00 -0.09 12.54
C SER A 234 2.33 -1.22 11.55
N THR A 235 1.40 -1.61 10.67
CA THR A 235 1.61 -2.65 9.65
C THR A 235 2.81 -2.36 8.74
N ALA A 236 3.11 -1.08 8.45
CA ALA A 236 4.22 -0.69 7.60
C ALA A 236 5.60 -0.97 8.22
N TRP A 237 5.72 -1.08 9.54
CA TRP A 237 6.99 -1.36 10.22
C TRP A 237 7.63 -2.67 9.77
N LEU A 238 6.83 -3.64 9.32
CA LEU A 238 7.35 -4.91 8.80
C LEU A 238 8.16 -4.76 7.51
N ALA A 239 7.97 -3.67 6.77
CA ALA A 239 8.76 -3.39 5.58
C ALA A 239 10.16 -2.86 5.92
N VAL A 240 10.38 -2.29 7.11
CA VAL A 240 11.68 -1.72 7.51
C VAL A 240 12.79 -2.78 7.48
N PRO A 241 12.70 -3.93 8.19
CA PRO A 241 13.75 -4.94 8.17
C PRO A 241 13.96 -5.56 6.79
N VAL A 242 12.90 -5.71 5.98
CA VAL A 242 13.00 -6.29 4.63
C VAL A 242 13.79 -5.38 3.70
N LEU A 243 13.46 -4.08 3.67
CA LEU A 243 14.17 -3.09 2.83
C LEU A 243 15.59 -2.83 3.37
N ALA A 244 15.78 -2.80 4.69
CA ALA A 244 17.11 -2.67 5.29
C ALA A 244 18.03 -3.82 4.89
N ALA A 245 17.54 -5.08 4.95
CA ALA A 245 18.28 -6.26 4.49
C ALA A 245 18.59 -6.19 2.99
N MET A 246 17.64 -5.72 2.17
CA MET A 246 17.86 -5.50 0.75
C MET A 246 18.95 -4.46 0.49
N PHE A 247 18.89 -3.30 1.13
CA PHE A 247 19.93 -2.27 0.98
C PHE A 247 21.29 -2.75 1.46
N ALA A 248 21.33 -3.50 2.59
CA ALA A 248 22.57 -4.08 3.10
C ALA A 248 23.22 -5.05 2.10
N ALA A 249 22.40 -5.93 1.50
CA ALA A 249 22.88 -6.94 0.57
C ALA A 249 23.25 -6.38 -0.82
N ARG A 250 22.56 -5.32 -1.28
CA ARG A 250 22.75 -4.76 -2.61
C ARG A 250 23.76 -3.60 -2.63
N ASP A 251 23.67 -2.70 -1.67
CA ASP A 251 24.36 -1.40 -1.66
C ASP A 251 25.29 -1.23 -0.44
N GLY A 252 25.32 -2.22 0.47
CA GLY A 252 26.16 -2.26 1.66
C GLY A 252 25.56 -1.63 2.91
N ALA A 253 26.21 -1.86 4.07
CA ALA A 253 25.72 -1.46 5.39
C ALA A 253 25.46 0.05 5.53
N ARG A 254 26.25 0.91 4.87
CA ARG A 254 26.03 2.35 4.91
C ARG A 254 24.70 2.78 4.28
N ALA A 255 24.29 2.11 3.19
CA ALA A 255 23.01 2.39 2.54
C ALA A 255 21.84 1.93 3.42
N ALA A 256 21.94 0.75 4.02
CA ALA A 256 20.97 0.25 4.99
C ALA A 256 20.84 1.18 6.21
N CYS A 257 21.96 1.63 6.76
CA CYS A 257 21.96 2.58 7.88
C CYS A 257 21.26 3.89 7.50
N ARG A 258 21.55 4.49 6.35
CA ARG A 258 20.90 5.72 5.86
C ARG A 258 19.40 5.53 5.67
N PHE A 259 18.99 4.40 5.13
CA PHE A 259 17.57 4.05 4.98
C PHE A 259 16.87 3.97 6.35
N VAL A 260 17.44 3.22 7.30
CA VAL A 260 16.86 3.05 8.65
C VAL A 260 16.81 4.38 9.39
N VAL A 261 17.93 5.13 9.38
CA VAL A 261 18.00 6.46 10.02
C VAL A 261 16.97 7.41 9.42
N ALA A 262 16.82 7.46 8.08
CA ALA A 262 15.81 8.28 7.43
C ALA A 262 14.38 7.86 7.82
N SER A 263 14.09 6.55 7.89
CA SER A 263 12.78 6.05 8.32
C SER A 263 12.47 6.45 9.76
N VAL A 264 13.37 6.18 10.69
CA VAL A 264 13.19 6.48 12.12
C VAL A 264 13.13 7.98 12.38
N ALA A 265 14.03 8.76 11.76
CA ALA A 265 14.03 10.21 11.90
C ALA A 265 12.71 10.82 11.38
N THR A 266 12.17 10.32 10.26
CA THR A 266 10.88 10.76 9.73
C THR A 266 9.76 10.51 10.74
N VAL A 267 9.67 9.31 11.32
CA VAL A 267 8.67 9.00 12.35
C VAL A 267 8.83 9.92 13.56
N LEU A 268 10.04 10.07 14.09
CA LEU A 268 10.28 10.90 15.26
C LEU A 268 9.92 12.38 15.02
N VAL A 269 10.27 12.91 13.85
CA VAL A 269 9.91 14.30 13.47
C VAL A 269 8.40 14.46 13.34
N LEU A 270 7.71 13.53 12.68
CA LEU A 270 6.26 13.59 12.50
C LEU A 270 5.52 13.45 13.85
N VAL A 271 5.94 12.52 14.70
CA VAL A 271 5.40 12.38 16.06
C VAL A 271 5.67 13.65 16.89
N ALA A 272 6.87 14.25 16.78
CA ALA A 272 7.20 15.48 17.51
C ALA A 272 6.33 16.67 17.08
N ILE A 273 5.95 16.73 15.79
CA ILE A 273 5.12 17.82 15.25
C ILE A 273 3.63 17.58 15.55
N LEU A 274 3.15 16.34 15.33
CA LEU A 274 1.71 16.02 15.35
C LEU A 274 1.22 15.52 16.72
N ALA A 275 2.11 15.03 17.57
CA ALA A 275 1.76 14.54 18.90
C ALA A 275 2.87 14.87 19.92
N PRO A 276 3.25 16.16 20.10
CA PRO A 276 4.39 16.54 20.94
C PRO A 276 4.24 16.06 22.38
N ALA A 277 3.03 15.96 22.89
CA ALA A 277 2.76 15.44 24.23
C ALA A 277 3.27 14.03 24.46
N THR A 278 3.43 13.20 23.41
CA THR A 278 3.98 11.84 23.52
C THR A 278 5.46 11.81 23.86
N LEU A 279 6.19 12.88 23.50
CA LEU A 279 7.63 13.01 23.76
C LEU A 279 7.92 13.84 25.02
N THR A 280 6.97 14.66 25.47
CA THR A 280 7.18 15.62 26.56
C THR A 280 6.49 15.22 27.87
N SER A 281 5.61 14.22 27.85
CA SER A 281 4.91 13.77 29.06
C SER A 281 4.71 12.26 29.11
N LEU A 282 4.84 11.66 30.29
CA LEU A 282 4.55 10.23 30.51
C LEU A 282 3.11 9.87 30.18
N ARG A 283 2.15 10.76 30.44
CA ARG A 283 0.72 10.55 30.10
C ARG A 283 0.49 10.52 28.59
N GLY A 284 1.17 11.37 27.84
CA GLY A 284 1.10 11.36 26.37
C GLY A 284 1.75 10.12 25.78
N ALA A 285 2.89 9.70 26.31
CA ALA A 285 3.56 8.46 25.92
C ALA A 285 2.66 7.24 26.21
N ASP A 286 2.05 7.18 27.41
CA ASP A 286 1.10 6.12 27.78
C ASP A 286 -0.12 6.11 26.84
N ALA A 287 -0.70 7.27 26.54
CA ALA A 287 -1.83 7.37 25.63
C ALA A 287 -1.48 6.83 24.21
N LEU A 288 -0.30 7.16 23.68
CA LEU A 288 0.16 6.60 22.39
C LEU A 288 0.29 5.08 22.48
N VAL A 289 0.95 4.54 23.51
CA VAL A 289 1.16 3.09 23.69
C VAL A 289 -0.17 2.36 23.84
N GLN A 290 -1.09 2.86 24.68
CA GLN A 290 -2.42 2.29 24.88
C GLN A 290 -3.21 2.20 23.58
N ASN A 291 -3.21 3.28 22.80
CA ASN A 291 -4.01 3.39 21.59
C ASN A 291 -3.39 2.63 20.40
N SER A 292 -2.08 2.83 20.13
CA SER A 292 -1.45 2.35 18.89
C SER A 292 -0.73 1.01 19.02
N VAL A 293 -0.46 0.54 20.25
CA VAL A 293 0.24 -0.73 20.50
C VAL A 293 -0.66 -1.72 21.23
N LEU A 294 -1.14 -1.38 22.43
CA LEU A 294 -1.86 -2.34 23.27
C LEU A 294 -3.26 -2.65 22.73
N PHE A 295 -3.96 -1.66 22.18
CA PHE A 295 -5.30 -1.89 21.60
C PHE A 295 -5.30 -2.82 20.39
N PRO A 296 -4.44 -2.66 19.36
CA PRO A 296 -4.35 -3.62 18.25
C PRO A 296 -3.92 -5.04 18.69
N LEU A 297 -3.14 -5.15 19.77
CA LEU A 297 -2.75 -6.45 20.35
C LEU A 297 -3.85 -7.09 21.20
N GLY A 298 -4.99 -6.40 21.41
CA GLY A 298 -6.07 -6.91 22.24
C GLY A 298 -5.77 -6.91 23.75
N LEU A 299 -4.76 -6.13 24.18
CA LEU A 299 -4.28 -6.04 25.56
C LEU A 299 -4.93 -4.89 26.36
N THR A 300 -5.99 -4.28 25.82
CA THR A 300 -6.75 -3.20 26.47
C THR A 300 -8.10 -3.69 27.00
N ARG A 301 -8.76 -2.83 27.79
CA ARG A 301 -10.08 -3.11 28.40
C ARG A 301 -11.14 -3.43 27.34
N TYR A 302 -11.18 -2.70 26.24
CA TYR A 302 -12.11 -2.93 25.13
C TYR A 302 -11.37 -3.51 23.96
N LYS A 303 -11.87 -4.62 23.41
CA LYS A 303 -11.27 -5.32 22.28
C LYS A 303 -11.90 -4.86 20.97
N THR A 304 -11.11 -4.88 19.91
CA THR A 304 -11.64 -4.62 18.56
C THR A 304 -12.55 -5.77 18.12
N PRO A 305 -13.71 -5.49 17.49
CA PRO A 305 -14.58 -6.52 16.90
C PRO A 305 -14.06 -6.97 15.53
N ALA A 306 -12.75 -7.23 15.41
CA ALA A 306 -12.14 -7.73 14.17
C ALA A 306 -12.33 -9.25 14.11
N GLU A 307 -13.43 -9.68 13.52
CA GLU A 307 -13.76 -11.08 13.30
C GLU A 307 -13.59 -11.44 11.82
N SER A 308 -13.08 -12.63 11.53
CA SER A 308 -12.90 -13.14 10.18
C SER A 308 -12.86 -14.67 10.15
N LEU A 309 -13.12 -15.27 8.99
CA LEU A 309 -12.97 -16.73 8.78
C LEU A 309 -11.51 -17.13 8.48
N LEU A 310 -10.53 -16.31 8.83
CA LEU A 310 -9.13 -16.61 8.64
C LEU A 310 -8.62 -17.63 9.67
N PRO A 311 -7.63 -18.47 9.30
CA PRO A 311 -7.17 -19.57 10.15
C PRO A 311 -6.75 -19.14 11.57
N GLY A 312 -6.06 -17.98 11.71
CA GLY A 312 -5.65 -17.46 13.01
C GLY A 312 -6.85 -17.14 13.91
N HIS A 313 -7.91 -16.53 13.36
CA HIS A 313 -9.13 -16.25 14.12
C HIS A 313 -9.91 -17.53 14.44
N LEU A 314 -10.03 -18.45 13.49
CA LEU A 314 -10.67 -19.76 13.74
C LEU A 314 -9.97 -20.55 14.83
N LEU A 315 -8.64 -20.50 14.91
CA LEU A 315 -7.89 -21.10 16.01
C LEU A 315 -8.26 -20.46 17.34
N THR A 316 -8.39 -19.13 17.40
CA THR A 316 -8.75 -18.46 18.66
C THR A 316 -10.16 -18.77 19.13
N ALA A 317 -11.07 -19.11 18.22
CA ALA A 317 -12.43 -19.56 18.54
C ALA A 317 -12.45 -20.91 19.31
N LEU A 318 -11.36 -21.70 19.22
CA LEU A 318 -11.20 -22.94 19.99
C LEU A 318 -10.81 -22.69 21.48
N GLY A 319 -10.79 -21.41 21.93
CA GLY A 319 -10.49 -21.04 23.31
C GLY A 319 -9.02 -20.71 23.58
N PRO A 320 -8.61 -20.66 24.86
CA PRO A 320 -7.27 -20.18 25.24
C PRO A 320 -6.11 -20.96 24.60
N ALA A 321 -6.23 -22.27 24.47
CA ALA A 321 -5.22 -23.12 23.82
C ALA A 321 -5.08 -22.77 22.33
N GLY A 322 -6.19 -22.56 21.63
CA GLY A 322 -6.19 -22.13 20.22
C GLY A 322 -5.56 -20.73 20.03
N HIS A 323 -5.80 -19.82 20.97
CA HIS A 323 -5.14 -18.51 20.98
C HIS A 323 -3.60 -18.63 21.09
N VAL A 324 -3.12 -19.45 22.04
CA VAL A 324 -1.69 -19.71 22.20
C VAL A 324 -1.07 -20.32 20.93
N VAL A 325 -1.77 -21.26 20.30
CA VAL A 325 -1.32 -21.86 19.03
C VAL A 325 -1.25 -20.82 17.92
N SER A 326 -2.27 -19.97 17.73
CA SER A 326 -2.29 -18.91 16.72
C SER A 326 -1.11 -17.94 16.90
N VAL A 327 -0.89 -17.47 18.13
CA VAL A 327 0.24 -16.57 18.47
C VAL A 327 1.58 -17.28 18.27
N GLY A 328 1.70 -18.55 18.64
CA GLY A 328 2.91 -19.36 18.45
C GLY A 328 3.28 -19.52 16.98
N LEU A 329 2.28 -19.83 16.12
CA LEU A 329 2.46 -19.92 14.67
C LEU A 329 2.84 -18.57 14.05
N LEU A 330 2.23 -17.48 14.52
CA LEU A 330 2.59 -16.12 14.08
C LEU A 330 4.04 -15.78 14.42
N PHE A 331 4.49 -16.12 15.63
CA PHE A 331 5.88 -15.95 16.07
C PHE A 331 6.84 -16.79 15.23
N ALA A 332 6.50 -18.06 14.99
CA ALA A 332 7.31 -18.98 14.16
C ALA A 332 7.43 -18.46 12.71
N ALA A 333 6.34 -17.97 12.13
CA ALA A 333 6.34 -17.36 10.80
C ALA A 333 7.21 -16.09 10.77
N GLY A 334 7.07 -15.20 11.75
CA GLY A 334 7.90 -14.00 11.89
C GLY A 334 9.39 -14.33 12.03
N LEU A 335 9.74 -15.31 12.85
CA LEU A 335 11.11 -15.81 13.02
C LEU A 335 11.64 -16.41 11.70
N GLY A 336 10.83 -17.21 11.00
CA GLY A 336 11.19 -17.77 9.69
C GLY A 336 11.52 -16.68 8.67
N ILE A 337 10.72 -15.61 8.60
CA ILE A 337 11.02 -14.46 7.75
C ILE A 337 12.31 -13.77 8.20
N ALA A 338 12.49 -13.50 9.50
CA ALA A 338 13.69 -12.87 10.03
C ALA A 338 14.97 -13.68 9.72
N VAL A 339 14.94 -14.98 9.97
CA VAL A 339 16.04 -15.91 9.62
C VAL A 339 16.32 -15.87 8.11
N SER A 340 15.27 -15.85 7.29
CA SER A 340 15.42 -15.78 5.84
C SER A 340 16.06 -14.46 5.36
N LEU A 341 15.86 -13.35 6.07
CA LEU A 341 16.52 -12.07 5.78
C LEU A 341 18.01 -12.10 6.08
N VAL A 342 18.43 -12.90 7.08
CA VAL A 342 19.85 -13.07 7.44
C VAL A 342 20.55 -14.05 6.51
N ILE A 343 19.95 -15.24 6.27
CA ILE A 343 20.60 -16.31 5.50
C ILE A 343 20.55 -16.03 4.00
N ARG A 344 19.42 -15.51 3.50
CA ARG A 344 19.18 -15.23 2.07
C ARG A 344 18.55 -13.85 1.88
N PRO A 345 19.27 -12.77 2.17
CA PRO A 345 18.72 -11.42 2.03
C PRO A 345 18.29 -11.14 0.59
N PRO A 346 17.18 -10.39 0.39
CA PRO A 346 16.76 -9.97 -0.94
C PRO A 346 17.82 -9.04 -1.54
N ARG A 347 18.17 -9.25 -2.81
CA ARG A 347 19.20 -8.47 -3.51
C ARG A 347 18.64 -7.46 -4.49
N ASP A 348 17.35 -7.51 -4.73
CA ASP A 348 16.62 -6.60 -5.61
C ASP A 348 15.23 -6.28 -5.06
N VAL A 349 14.59 -5.29 -5.66
CA VAL A 349 13.27 -4.82 -5.23
C VAL A 349 12.16 -5.86 -5.43
N PRO A 350 12.11 -6.63 -6.54
CA PRO A 350 11.16 -7.72 -6.68
C PRO A 350 11.28 -8.77 -5.57
N ALA A 351 12.50 -9.20 -5.24
CA ALA A 351 12.72 -10.17 -4.17
C ALA A 351 12.30 -9.61 -2.79
N ALA A 352 12.56 -8.31 -2.53
CA ALA A 352 12.11 -7.65 -1.30
C ALA A 352 10.58 -7.56 -1.23
N ALA A 353 9.93 -7.16 -2.33
CA ALA A 353 8.47 -7.06 -2.40
C ALA A 353 7.78 -8.43 -2.22
N TRP A 354 8.30 -9.49 -2.83
CA TRP A 354 7.82 -10.85 -2.61
C TRP A 354 8.00 -11.31 -1.15
N ARG A 355 9.17 -11.02 -0.56
CA ARG A 355 9.44 -11.39 0.84
C ARG A 355 8.48 -10.67 1.79
N LEU A 356 8.21 -9.39 1.52
CA LEU A 356 7.25 -8.59 2.28
C LEU A 356 5.82 -9.11 2.07
N ALA A 357 5.42 -9.40 0.84
CA ALA A 357 4.09 -9.93 0.54
C ALA A 357 3.83 -11.27 1.26
N ILE A 358 4.81 -12.20 1.24
CA ILE A 358 4.70 -13.48 1.95
C ILE A 358 4.62 -13.25 3.47
N GLY A 359 5.49 -12.39 4.04
CA GLY A 359 5.49 -12.10 5.46
C GLY A 359 4.17 -11.50 5.95
N LEU A 360 3.61 -10.53 5.20
CA LEU A 360 2.32 -9.93 5.48
C LEU A 360 1.16 -10.93 5.32
N ALA A 361 1.20 -11.77 4.27
CA ALA A 361 0.19 -12.80 4.08
C ALA A 361 0.16 -13.80 5.25
N LEU A 362 1.33 -14.27 5.70
CA LEU A 362 1.44 -15.16 6.87
C LEU A 362 0.95 -14.47 8.14
N MET A 363 1.32 -13.19 8.36
CA MET A 363 0.84 -12.42 9.49
C MET A 363 -0.68 -12.32 9.52
N PHE A 364 -1.31 -12.04 8.37
CA PHE A 364 -2.77 -11.90 8.31
C PHE A 364 -3.50 -13.25 8.35
N LEU A 365 -2.92 -14.31 7.80
CA LEU A 365 -3.50 -15.65 7.89
C LEU A 365 -3.48 -16.20 9.31
N LEU A 366 -2.41 -15.92 10.07
CA LEU A 366 -2.18 -16.51 11.40
C LEU A 366 -2.57 -15.58 12.56
N GLY A 367 -2.79 -14.30 12.28
CA GLY A 367 -3.14 -13.30 13.29
C GLY A 367 -4.52 -13.56 13.92
N PRO A 368 -4.65 -13.41 15.26
CA PRO A 368 -5.90 -13.68 15.98
C PRO A 368 -7.02 -12.68 15.66
N ASN A 369 -6.69 -11.43 15.38
CA ASN A 369 -7.64 -10.32 15.18
C ASN A 369 -7.39 -9.65 13.83
N VAL A 370 -7.73 -10.33 12.73
CA VAL A 370 -7.44 -9.87 11.37
C VAL A 370 -8.70 -9.87 10.52
N ARG A 371 -8.82 -8.86 9.62
CA ARG A 371 -9.88 -8.75 8.63
C ARG A 371 -9.36 -9.11 7.23
N PHE A 372 -10.24 -9.61 6.36
CA PHE A 372 -9.90 -9.92 4.97
C PHE A 372 -9.36 -8.71 4.19
N GLY A 373 -9.83 -7.50 4.50
CA GLY A 373 -9.36 -6.26 3.87
C GLY A 373 -7.85 -6.05 3.95
N TYR A 374 -7.16 -6.61 4.95
CA TYR A 374 -5.70 -6.50 5.07
C TYR A 374 -4.91 -7.22 3.96
N PHE A 375 -5.56 -8.13 3.21
CA PHE A 375 -4.93 -8.73 2.03
C PHE A 375 -4.68 -7.74 0.90
N ILE A 376 -5.15 -6.50 1.02
CA ILE A 376 -4.73 -5.40 0.13
C ILE A 376 -3.20 -5.28 0.06
N TYR A 377 -2.47 -5.52 1.17
CA TYR A 377 -1.02 -5.40 1.20
C TYR A 377 -0.31 -6.47 0.36
N PRO A 378 -0.44 -7.78 0.64
CA PRO A 378 0.25 -8.80 -0.16
C PRO A 378 -0.22 -8.80 -1.62
N LEU A 379 -1.53 -8.69 -1.87
CA LEU A 379 -2.07 -8.70 -3.22
C LEU A 379 -1.73 -7.42 -3.99
N GLY A 380 -1.72 -6.26 -3.32
CA GLY A 380 -1.33 -4.99 -3.90
C GLY A 380 0.15 -4.94 -4.29
N LEU A 381 1.04 -5.53 -3.45
CA LEU A 381 2.46 -5.67 -3.77
C LEU A 381 2.69 -6.58 -4.98
N ILE A 382 2.00 -7.73 -5.06
CA ILE A 382 2.05 -8.64 -6.20
C ILE A 382 1.51 -7.95 -7.45
N GLY A 383 0.39 -7.25 -7.34
CA GLY A 383 -0.22 -6.49 -8.43
C GLY A 383 0.71 -5.39 -8.96
N TRP A 384 1.38 -4.66 -8.06
CA TRP A 384 2.37 -3.66 -8.44
C TRP A 384 3.56 -4.28 -9.20
N LEU A 385 4.09 -5.41 -8.73
CA LEU A 385 5.17 -6.13 -9.42
C LEU A 385 4.75 -6.56 -10.83
N ALA A 386 3.55 -7.13 -10.97
CA ALA A 386 3.02 -7.56 -12.26
C ALA A 386 2.85 -6.39 -13.24
N LEU A 387 2.26 -5.27 -12.79
CA LEU A 387 2.09 -4.08 -13.62
C LEU A 387 3.41 -3.43 -13.98
N ASN A 388 4.36 -3.36 -13.04
CA ASN A 388 5.68 -2.76 -13.28
C ASN A 388 6.54 -3.60 -14.24
N SER A 389 6.38 -4.92 -14.28
CA SER A 389 7.04 -5.77 -15.28
C SER A 389 6.52 -5.56 -16.70
N MET A 390 5.24 -5.21 -16.84
CA MET A 390 4.62 -4.93 -18.14
C MET A 390 5.01 -3.55 -18.71
N THR A 391 5.41 -2.60 -17.85
CA THR A 391 5.85 -1.26 -18.27
C THR A 391 7.33 -1.20 -18.62
N ARG A 392 8.11 -2.25 -18.33
CA ARG A 392 9.50 -2.37 -18.75
C ARG A 392 9.52 -2.97 -20.14
N GLU A 393 10.19 -2.32 -21.11
CA GLU A 393 10.39 -2.88 -22.45
C GLU A 393 11.06 -4.26 -22.35
N PRO A 394 10.64 -5.25 -23.16
CA PRO A 394 11.40 -6.48 -23.31
C PRO A 394 12.82 -6.09 -23.79
N PRO A 395 13.88 -6.79 -23.32
CA PRO A 395 15.22 -6.57 -23.82
C PRO A 395 15.18 -6.69 -25.34
N THR A 396 15.54 -5.60 -26.01
CA THR A 396 15.56 -5.51 -27.46
C THR A 396 16.34 -6.68 -28.03
N ALA A 397 15.66 -7.58 -28.70
CA ALA A 397 16.24 -8.62 -29.58
C ALA A 397 16.97 -7.98 -30.81
N ALA A 398 17.40 -6.74 -30.71
CA ALA A 398 17.98 -5.92 -31.77
C ALA A 398 19.51 -5.80 -31.69
N ALA A 399 20.19 -6.66 -30.89
CA ALA A 399 21.66 -6.73 -30.92
C ALA A 399 22.21 -7.93 -31.71
N GLY A 400 21.35 -8.71 -32.35
CA GLY A 400 21.74 -9.94 -33.04
C GLY A 400 21.77 -9.91 -34.59
N ALA A 401 21.56 -8.75 -35.22
CA ALA A 401 21.54 -8.68 -36.69
C ALA A 401 22.42 -7.55 -37.25
N ARG A 402 23.64 -7.41 -36.75
CA ARG A 402 24.75 -6.89 -37.56
C ARG A 402 25.61 -8.06 -37.95
N ALA A 403 25.21 -8.73 -39.05
CA ALA A 403 26.13 -9.52 -39.83
C ALA A 403 27.27 -8.59 -40.29
N PRO A 404 28.55 -9.00 -40.23
CA PRO A 404 29.62 -8.21 -40.81
C PRO A 404 29.47 -8.29 -42.33
N ALA A 405 28.93 -7.21 -42.93
CA ALA A 405 29.08 -6.93 -44.34
C ALA A 405 30.51 -6.45 -44.54
N GLY A 406 31.39 -7.35 -44.93
CA GLY A 406 32.78 -7.00 -45.15
C GLY A 406 33.67 -8.23 -45.35
N LEU A 407 33.37 -9.07 -46.36
CA LEU A 407 34.32 -10.08 -46.92
C LEU A 407 33.75 -10.60 -48.25
N ALA A 408 33.62 -9.70 -49.26
CA ALA A 408 33.39 -10.12 -50.64
C ALA A 408 33.72 -8.98 -51.60
N GLU A 409 34.95 -8.46 -51.53
CA GLU A 409 35.55 -7.63 -52.59
C GLU A 409 37.05 -7.66 -52.41
N ASP A 410 37.67 -8.81 -52.82
CA ASP A 410 39.11 -8.92 -53.17
C ASP A 410 39.34 -10.28 -53.77
N LEU A 411 38.84 -10.49 -54.97
CA LEU A 411 39.23 -11.58 -55.86
C LEU A 411 38.64 -11.41 -57.25
N VAL A 412 39.04 -10.36 -57.98
CA VAL A 412 39.08 -10.32 -59.46
C VAL A 412 39.93 -9.12 -59.83
N ASP A 413 41.23 -9.26 -59.89
CA ASP A 413 42.06 -8.64 -60.91
C ASP A 413 43.43 -9.35 -60.94
N ASP A 414 43.54 -10.33 -61.81
CA ASP A 414 44.79 -10.79 -62.37
C ASP A 414 44.50 -11.65 -63.59
N ARG A 415 44.32 -10.93 -64.75
CA ARG A 415 44.76 -11.40 -66.08
C ARG A 415 44.60 -10.25 -67.12
#